data_f3f89d70378917a5d1098866a493359a
#
_entry.id   f3f89d70378917a5d1098866a493359a
#
_cell.length_a   1.000
_cell.length_b   1.000
_cell.length_c   1.000
_cell.angle_alpha   90.00
_cell.angle_beta   90.00
_cell.angle_gamma   90.00
#
_symmetry.space_group_name_H-M   'P 1'
#
loop_
_entity.id
_entity.type
_entity.pdbx_description
1 polymer ?
#
loop_
_entity_poly.entity_id
_entity_poly.type
_entity_poly.pdbx_seq_one_letter_code
_entity_poly.pdbx_strand_id
1 'polypeptide(L)'
;MLLSADEKTLYVADGDAERGDLQRLSSYPVTPDGRLGPVKVVIHFAVVERGIEGMCLDSEGHIIACAGWKKAGTGPMVYVISPSGTILESHPAPADLPMRVAFGDAGLASLYLTTDQGQLFRAKDTGRRGLKR
;
A
#
# COMPACT_ATOMS: atom_id res chain seq x y z
N MET A 1 7.67 3.49 -0.22
CA MET A 1 7.42 4.38 -1.38
C MET A 1 7.21 3.56 -2.65
N LEU A 2 6.53 4.11 -3.63
CA LEU A 2 6.10 3.42 -4.85
C LEU A 2 5.96 4.41 -6.00
N LEU A 3 6.53 4.10 -7.18
CA LEU A 3 6.38 4.93 -8.36
C LEU A 3 5.20 4.45 -9.20
N SER A 4 4.37 5.37 -9.72
CA SER A 4 3.24 5.03 -10.59
C SER A 4 3.70 4.33 -11.88
N ALA A 5 2.74 3.67 -12.58
CA ALA A 5 3.04 2.90 -13.78
C ALA A 5 3.66 3.76 -14.91
N ASP A 6 3.25 5.01 -15.02
CA ASP A 6 3.77 5.99 -15.99
C ASP A 6 5.00 6.77 -15.48
N GLU A 7 5.48 6.44 -14.28
CA GLU A 7 6.63 7.05 -13.60
C GLU A 7 6.49 8.57 -13.32
N LYS A 8 5.27 9.11 -13.37
CA LYS A 8 5.00 10.53 -13.16
C LYS A 8 4.55 10.90 -11.76
N THR A 9 4.31 9.91 -10.89
CA THR A 9 3.88 10.13 -9.52
C THR A 9 4.62 9.21 -8.57
N LEU A 10 5.22 9.81 -7.53
CA LEU A 10 5.80 9.06 -6.42
C LEU A 10 4.79 9.04 -5.26
N TYR A 11 4.41 7.85 -4.82
CA TYR A 11 3.61 7.64 -3.61
C TYR A 11 4.51 7.34 -2.41
N VAL A 12 4.25 8.02 -1.30
CA VAL A 12 5.00 7.85 -0.05
C VAL A 12 4.03 7.63 1.10
N ALA A 13 4.16 6.50 1.78
CA ALA A 13 3.51 6.26 3.05
C ALA A 13 4.46 6.68 4.17
N ASP A 14 4.03 7.54 5.06
CA ASP A 14 4.83 8.06 6.16
C ASP A 14 4.04 8.17 7.47
N GLY A 15 4.76 8.47 8.54
CA GLY A 15 4.27 8.55 9.90
C GLY A 15 4.66 7.33 10.74
N ASP A 16 4.65 7.51 12.05
CA ASP A 16 4.95 6.46 13.02
C ASP A 16 3.84 6.41 14.08
N ALA A 17 3.01 5.37 14.01
CA ALA A 17 1.89 5.19 14.92
C ALA A 17 2.33 5.04 16.38
N GLU A 18 3.49 4.46 16.64
CA GLU A 18 4.02 4.29 18.01
C GLU A 18 4.44 5.60 18.64
N ARG A 19 4.87 6.56 17.82
CA ARG A 19 5.18 7.93 18.24
C ARG A 19 3.94 8.83 18.28
N GLY A 20 2.79 8.35 17.82
CA GLY A 20 1.58 9.16 17.69
C GLY A 20 1.63 10.14 16.52
N ASP A 21 2.48 9.89 15.53
CA ASP A 21 2.54 10.68 14.32
C ASP A 21 1.31 10.44 13.44
N LEU A 22 0.92 11.46 12.69
CA LEU A 22 -0.14 11.34 11.71
C LEU A 22 0.30 10.40 10.57
N GLN A 23 -0.41 9.30 10.41
CA GLN A 23 -0.18 8.34 9.32
C GLN A 23 -0.85 8.82 8.05
N ARG A 24 -0.14 8.80 6.93
CA ARG A 24 -0.70 9.24 5.65
C ARG A 24 -0.07 8.55 4.44
N LEU A 25 -0.82 8.53 3.35
CA LEU A 25 -0.31 8.28 2.01
C LEU A 25 -0.28 9.61 1.26
N SER A 26 0.88 9.99 0.77
CA SER A 26 1.10 11.21 0.01
C SER A 26 1.53 10.92 -1.41
N SER A 27 1.21 11.81 -2.35
CA SER A 27 1.69 11.74 -3.73
C SER A 27 2.49 12.99 -4.09
N TYR A 28 3.52 12.79 -4.90
CA TYR A 28 4.40 13.84 -5.43
C TYR A 28 4.46 13.70 -6.95
N PRO A 29 4.14 14.73 -7.73
CA PRO A 29 4.44 14.72 -9.15
C PRO A 29 5.95 14.57 -9.38
N VAL A 30 6.33 13.75 -10.35
CA VAL A 30 7.73 13.62 -10.79
C VAL A 30 7.87 14.39 -12.10
N THR A 31 8.72 15.41 -12.10
CA THR A 31 9.00 16.23 -13.27
C THR A 31 9.95 15.52 -14.24
N PRO A 32 10.01 15.91 -15.54
CA PRO A 32 10.88 15.27 -16.52
C PRO A 32 12.37 15.28 -16.17
N ASP A 33 12.82 16.23 -15.34
CA ASP A 33 14.18 16.32 -14.83
C ASP A 33 14.39 15.53 -13.51
N GLY A 34 13.38 14.73 -13.09
CA GLY A 34 13.45 13.85 -11.93
C GLY A 34 13.23 14.54 -10.57
N ARG A 35 12.82 15.78 -10.54
CA ARG A 35 12.49 16.49 -9.30
C ARG A 35 11.06 16.16 -8.85
N LEU A 36 10.80 16.34 -7.56
CA LEU A 36 9.46 16.20 -7.00
C LEU A 36 8.75 17.56 -6.98
N GLY A 37 7.52 17.56 -7.45
CA GLY A 37 6.62 18.69 -7.35
C GLY A 37 5.91 18.76 -5.97
N PRO A 38 4.88 19.62 -5.84
CA PRO A 38 4.18 19.81 -4.57
C PRO A 38 3.52 18.52 -4.06
N VAL A 39 3.63 18.29 -2.75
CA VAL A 39 2.98 17.16 -2.09
C VAL A 39 1.47 17.31 -2.08
N LYS A 40 0.77 16.20 -2.31
CA LYS A 40 -0.66 16.05 -2.08
C LYS A 40 -0.88 14.87 -1.14
N VAL A 41 -1.55 15.10 -0.01
CA VAL A 41 -2.00 14.00 0.84
C VAL A 41 -3.23 13.36 0.20
N VAL A 42 -3.17 12.04 -0.05
CA VAL A 42 -4.24 11.30 -0.71
C VAL A 42 -5.07 10.47 0.27
N ILE A 43 -4.46 10.00 1.36
CA ILE A 43 -5.16 9.31 2.45
C ILE A 43 -4.57 9.74 3.79
N HIS A 44 -5.44 10.02 4.77
CA HIS A 44 -5.13 10.12 6.19
C HIS A 44 -5.63 8.87 6.92
N PHE A 45 -4.81 8.34 7.82
CA PHE A 45 -5.22 7.34 8.81
C PHE A 45 -5.40 8.03 10.16
N ALA A 46 -6.30 7.51 11.00
CA ALA A 46 -6.45 8.04 12.35
C ALA A 46 -5.15 7.86 13.15
N VAL A 47 -4.87 8.77 14.07
CA VAL A 47 -3.61 8.80 14.86
C VAL A 47 -3.30 7.46 15.56
N VAL A 48 -4.36 6.75 15.98
CA VAL A 48 -4.21 5.43 16.65
C VAL A 48 -4.10 4.26 15.67
N GLU A 49 -4.35 4.50 14.39
CA GLU A 49 -4.23 3.45 13.36
C GLU A 49 -2.79 3.34 12.88
N ARG A 50 -2.38 2.13 12.59
CA ARG A 50 -1.14 1.89 11.86
C ARG A 50 -1.42 2.07 10.36
N GLY A 51 -0.72 3.02 9.75
CA GLY A 51 -0.85 3.30 8.31
C GLY A 51 -0.20 2.23 7.43
N ILE A 52 0.07 2.60 6.19
CA ILE A 52 0.62 1.69 5.18
C ILE A 52 2.06 1.35 5.50
N GLU A 53 2.37 0.05 5.56
CA GLU A 53 3.72 -0.48 5.75
C GLU A 53 4.36 -0.95 4.44
N GLY A 54 3.58 -1.55 3.57
CA GLY A 54 4.03 -2.01 2.28
C GLY A 54 2.99 -1.79 1.20
N MET A 55 3.44 -1.56 -0.03
CA MET A 55 2.56 -1.38 -1.17
C MET A 55 3.22 -1.77 -2.48
N CYS A 56 2.39 -2.20 -3.44
CA CYS A 56 2.77 -2.49 -4.82
C CYS A 56 1.65 -2.03 -5.77
N LEU A 57 1.89 -2.07 -7.08
CA LEU A 57 0.86 -1.76 -8.08
C LEU A 57 0.28 -3.03 -8.70
N ASP A 58 -1.00 -2.97 -8.99
CA ASP A 58 -1.59 -3.89 -9.97
C ASP A 58 -1.41 -3.38 -11.42
N SER A 59 -1.79 -4.21 -12.38
CA SER A 59 -1.66 -3.92 -13.82
C SER A 59 -2.54 -2.76 -14.31
N GLU A 60 -3.53 -2.35 -13.52
CA GLU A 60 -4.41 -1.21 -13.79
C GLU A 60 -3.93 0.08 -13.11
N GLY A 61 -2.81 0.01 -12.38
CA GLY A 61 -2.22 1.14 -11.68
C GLY A 61 -2.83 1.43 -10.31
N HIS A 62 -3.67 0.53 -9.78
CA HIS A 62 -4.15 0.65 -8.40
C HIS A 62 -3.03 0.30 -7.41
N ILE A 63 -3.04 0.97 -6.27
CA ILE A 63 -2.11 0.70 -5.17
C ILE A 63 -2.72 -0.41 -4.31
N ILE A 64 -2.00 -1.53 -4.20
CA ILE A 64 -2.31 -2.58 -3.24
C ILE A 64 -1.44 -2.32 -2.02
N ALA A 65 -2.06 -2.05 -0.89
CA ALA A 65 -1.37 -1.61 0.32
C ALA A 65 -1.77 -2.45 1.53
N CYS A 66 -0.80 -2.88 2.33
CA CYS A 66 -1.07 -3.48 3.62
C CYS A 66 -0.86 -2.46 4.74
N ALA A 67 -1.78 -2.45 5.70
CA ALA A 67 -1.83 -1.48 6.79
C ALA A 67 -2.51 -2.07 8.02
N GLY A 68 -2.45 -1.34 9.12
CA GLY A 68 -3.23 -1.64 10.31
C GLY A 68 -2.57 -2.64 11.24
N TRP A 69 -3.14 -2.75 12.43
CA TRP A 69 -2.79 -3.67 13.50
C TRP A 69 -4.01 -4.00 14.34
N LYS A 70 -3.95 -5.10 15.11
CA LYS A 70 -5.03 -5.48 16.02
C LYS A 70 -5.18 -4.54 17.22
N LYS A 71 -4.17 -3.72 17.48
CA LYS A 71 -4.12 -2.84 18.65
C LYS A 71 -5.18 -1.74 18.62
N ALA A 72 -5.48 -1.20 17.44
CA ALA A 72 -6.44 -0.11 17.28
C ALA A 72 -6.92 0.03 15.82
N GLY A 73 -8.00 0.76 15.62
CA GLY A 73 -8.56 1.05 14.30
C GLY A 73 -9.31 -0.12 13.68
N THR A 74 -9.30 -0.19 12.37
CA THR A 74 -10.01 -1.24 11.59
C THR A 74 -9.34 -2.61 11.66
N GLY A 75 -8.16 -2.67 12.24
CA GLY A 75 -7.35 -3.89 12.28
C GLY A 75 -6.42 -4.02 11.07
N PRO A 76 -5.71 -5.16 10.97
CA PRO A 76 -4.80 -5.42 9.85
C PRO A 76 -5.58 -5.63 8.55
N MET A 77 -5.25 -4.88 7.52
CA MET A 77 -5.98 -4.82 6.25
C MET A 77 -5.06 -4.86 5.04
N VAL A 78 -5.61 -5.32 3.92
CA VAL A 78 -5.08 -5.09 2.58
C VAL A 78 -6.10 -4.22 1.83
N TYR A 79 -5.67 -3.07 1.39
CA TYR A 79 -6.48 -2.11 0.65
C TYR A 79 -6.14 -2.13 -0.84
N VAL A 80 -7.16 -1.95 -1.67
CA VAL A 80 -7.00 -1.56 -3.07
C VAL A 80 -7.38 -0.09 -3.17
N ILE A 81 -6.44 0.73 -3.59
CA ILE A 81 -6.55 2.19 -3.58
C ILE A 81 -6.37 2.70 -5.01
N SER A 82 -7.27 3.58 -5.46
CA SER A 82 -7.12 4.26 -6.73
C SER A 82 -5.93 5.22 -6.71
N PRO A 83 -5.37 5.60 -7.86
CA PRO A 83 -4.30 6.61 -7.93
C PRO A 83 -4.66 7.96 -7.27
N SER A 84 -5.95 8.30 -7.21
CA SER A 84 -6.45 9.52 -6.57
C SER A 84 -6.66 9.41 -5.06
N GLY A 85 -6.48 8.21 -4.46
CA GLY A 85 -6.60 7.99 -3.03
C GLY A 85 -7.95 7.47 -2.56
N THR A 86 -8.84 7.04 -3.47
CA THR A 86 -10.10 6.38 -3.09
C THR A 86 -9.83 4.92 -2.74
N ILE A 87 -10.28 4.47 -1.58
CA ILE A 87 -10.26 3.06 -1.20
C ILE A 87 -11.38 2.34 -1.98
N LEU A 88 -10.99 1.48 -2.92
CA LEU A 88 -11.89 0.72 -3.77
C LEU A 88 -12.32 -0.59 -3.12
N GLU A 89 -11.41 -1.24 -2.41
CA GLU A 89 -11.63 -2.50 -1.71
C GLU A 89 -10.87 -2.52 -0.39
N SER A 90 -11.42 -3.22 0.59
CA SER A 90 -10.81 -3.46 1.89
C SER A 90 -10.97 -4.94 2.23
N HIS A 91 -9.86 -5.62 2.49
CA HIS A 91 -9.83 -7.03 2.83
C HIS A 91 -9.07 -7.22 4.14
N PRO A 92 -9.60 -7.97 5.13
CA PRO A 92 -8.84 -8.32 6.32
C PRO A 92 -7.55 -9.05 5.94
N ALA A 93 -6.43 -8.63 6.52
CA ALA A 93 -5.17 -9.38 6.38
C ALA A 93 -5.24 -10.69 7.19
N PRO A 94 -4.54 -11.76 6.76
CA PRO A 94 -4.64 -13.08 7.40
C PRO A 94 -4.01 -13.12 8.80
N ALA A 95 -3.19 -12.13 9.16
CA ALA A 95 -2.55 -12.03 10.47
C ALA A 95 -2.23 -10.57 10.82
N ASP A 96 -1.83 -10.35 12.06
CA ASP A 96 -1.46 -9.03 12.57
C ASP A 96 -0.17 -8.51 11.94
N LEU A 97 -0.01 -7.19 11.96
CA LEU A 97 1.20 -6.48 11.53
C LEU A 97 1.66 -6.85 10.10
N PRO A 98 0.78 -6.72 9.09
CA PRO A 98 1.20 -6.93 7.70
C PRO A 98 2.24 -5.88 7.29
N MET A 99 3.35 -6.31 6.70
CA MET A 99 4.53 -5.47 6.46
C MET A 99 4.82 -5.22 5.00
N ARG A 100 4.67 -6.23 4.15
CA ARG A 100 4.98 -6.12 2.72
C ARG A 100 3.97 -6.88 1.90
N VAL A 101 3.68 -6.36 0.71
CA VAL A 101 2.88 -7.03 -0.32
C VAL A 101 3.61 -7.00 -1.64
N ALA A 102 3.49 -8.07 -2.41
CA ALA A 102 4.04 -8.16 -3.76
C ALA A 102 3.26 -9.18 -4.58
N PHE A 103 3.10 -8.92 -5.87
CA PHE A 103 2.59 -9.91 -6.80
C PHE A 103 3.68 -10.88 -7.25
N GLY A 104 3.30 -12.14 -7.46
CA GLY A 104 4.19 -13.19 -7.92
C GLY A 104 3.45 -14.27 -8.70
N ASP A 105 4.16 -15.38 -8.94
CA ASP A 105 3.74 -16.51 -9.78
C ASP A 105 3.62 -16.18 -11.27
N ALA A 106 3.22 -17.16 -12.05
CA ALA A 106 3.03 -17.00 -13.48
C ALA A 106 1.99 -15.90 -13.77
N GLY A 107 2.36 -14.95 -14.60
CA GLY A 107 1.52 -13.80 -14.94
C GLY A 107 1.25 -12.84 -13.78
N LEU A 108 2.05 -12.90 -12.72
CA LEU A 108 1.90 -12.06 -11.51
C LEU A 108 0.48 -12.13 -10.92
N ALA A 109 -0.10 -13.33 -10.87
CA ALA A 109 -1.51 -13.55 -10.53
C ALA A 109 -1.79 -13.84 -9.05
N SER A 110 -0.76 -14.04 -8.24
CA SER A 110 -0.88 -14.25 -6.80
C SER A 110 -0.34 -13.06 -6.02
N LEU A 111 -1.00 -12.72 -4.92
CA LEU A 111 -0.51 -11.70 -3.99
C LEU A 111 0.16 -12.38 -2.80
N TYR A 112 1.37 -11.99 -2.51
CA TYR A 112 2.13 -12.42 -1.34
C TYR A 112 2.14 -11.32 -0.28
N LEU A 113 2.05 -11.72 0.98
CA LEU A 113 2.05 -10.82 2.12
C LEU A 113 2.98 -11.38 3.21
N THR A 114 3.85 -10.54 3.74
CA THR A 114 4.66 -10.85 4.92
C THR A 114 4.18 -10.07 6.13
N THR A 115 4.41 -10.62 7.32
CA THR A 115 4.10 -9.97 8.60
C THR A 115 5.36 -9.73 9.41
N ASP A 116 5.26 -8.85 10.40
CA ASP A 116 6.33 -8.59 11.37
C ASP A 116 6.73 -9.84 12.18
N GLN A 117 5.81 -10.78 12.33
CA GLN A 117 6.04 -12.07 13.01
C GLN A 117 6.75 -13.12 12.16
N GLY A 118 7.24 -12.76 10.98
CA GLY A 118 7.96 -13.68 10.09
C GLY A 118 7.06 -14.66 9.32
N GLN A 119 5.78 -14.36 9.20
CA GLN A 119 4.83 -15.19 8.44
C GLN A 119 4.80 -14.74 6.97
N LEU A 120 4.62 -15.70 6.07
CA LEU A 120 4.41 -15.48 4.63
C LEU A 120 3.08 -16.10 4.21
N PHE A 121 2.23 -15.31 3.62
CA PHE A 121 0.93 -15.72 3.07
C PHE A 121 0.90 -15.54 1.55
N ARG A 122 0.07 -16.34 0.91
CA ARG A 122 -0.19 -16.28 -0.53
C ARG A 122 -1.69 -16.32 -0.78
N ALA A 123 -2.19 -15.31 -1.46
CA ALA A 123 -3.56 -15.27 -1.98
C ALA A 123 -3.54 -15.55 -3.48
N LYS A 124 -4.23 -16.62 -3.89
CA LYS A 124 -4.46 -16.96 -5.30
C LYS A 124 -5.81 -16.40 -5.76
N ASP A 125 -5.96 -16.27 -7.07
CA ASP A 125 -7.23 -15.93 -7.70
C ASP A 125 -7.85 -14.62 -7.17
N THR A 126 -6.99 -13.62 -6.92
CA THR A 126 -7.41 -12.30 -6.41
C THR A 126 -8.23 -11.49 -7.41
N GLY A 127 -8.33 -11.95 -8.67
CA GLY A 127 -8.90 -11.18 -9.78
C GLY A 127 -7.99 -10.06 -10.29
N ARG A 128 -6.81 -9.91 -9.71
CA ARG A 128 -5.82 -8.87 -10.06
C ARG A 128 -4.49 -9.49 -10.46
N ARG A 129 -3.73 -8.73 -11.21
CA ARG A 129 -2.35 -9.08 -11.59
C ARG A 129 -1.43 -7.93 -11.24
N GLY A 130 -0.20 -8.24 -10.90
CA GLY A 130 0.82 -7.23 -10.66
C GLY A 130 1.21 -6.46 -11.92
N LEU A 131 1.66 -5.23 -11.72
CA LEU A 131 2.26 -4.44 -12.81
C LEU A 131 3.57 -5.11 -13.24
N LYS A 132 3.66 -5.40 -14.53
CA LYS A 132 4.90 -5.89 -15.14
C LYS A 132 5.73 -4.68 -15.60
N ARG A 133 6.86 -4.50 -15.00
CA ARG A 133 7.85 -3.49 -15.38
C ARG A 133 8.93 -4.05 -16.28
#